data_f3e7cbb8826a504a2882671f2f691810
#
_entry.id   f3e7cbb8826a504a2882671f2f691810
#
_cell.length_a   1.000
_cell.length_b   1.000
_cell.length_c   1.000
_cell.angle_alpha   90.00
_cell.angle_beta   90.00
_cell.angle_gamma   90.00
#
_symmetry.space_group_name_H-M   'P 1'
#
loop_
_entity.id
_entity.type
_entity.pdbx_description
1 polymer ?
#
loop_
_entity_poly.entity_id
_entity_poly.type
_entity_poly.pdbx_seq_one_letter_code
_entity_poly.pdbx_strand_id
1 'polypeptide(L)'
;SMGFVLLGIGYFLYPLAGDSTELIIFRVFIALGCACNTVMLPTTANDYVHESTRGKLIATTSIMNGLGLVLIIGSFRRLPEYFVNQGYDSALSGQYTIWCAAAMVLIVSTILFTNLKKGAPAQVTKKGSYFSTLAIAFREAKNPRVALAYTAGVVSRGDLSVVSTFFSLWLFNEAISMDMSRAEAFKLSTGFYVMVQAFAIPGAVLINFFIDKVDRVMALAIAMGIAAVGYLYLGFIDDIFSPQMYFGAALLGLGEIFANISAISLIGSAAPAKGRGAVIGGFSFFGAIGILLVASIGGWLFDNVGPTAPFTMVGFANLALLILALVLLFTERGKNI
;
A
#
# COMPACT_ATOMS: atom_id res chain seq x y z
N SER A 1 5.08 -11.81 -16.80
CA SER A 1 6.56 -11.83 -16.81
C SER A 1 7.16 -10.46 -17.13
N MET A 2 6.71 -9.74 -18.17
CA MET A 2 7.30 -8.46 -18.58
C MET A 2 7.37 -7.41 -17.45
N GLY A 3 6.34 -7.29 -16.62
CA GLY A 3 6.36 -6.37 -15.47
C GLY A 3 7.47 -6.71 -14.46
N PHE A 4 7.72 -8.01 -14.22
CA PHE A 4 8.82 -8.44 -13.35
C PHE A 4 10.19 -8.19 -13.98
N VAL A 5 10.34 -8.30 -15.31
CA VAL A 5 11.58 -7.95 -16.01
C VAL A 5 11.88 -6.47 -15.83
N LEU A 6 10.89 -5.58 -16.07
CA LEU A 6 11.05 -4.14 -15.86
C LEU A 6 11.43 -3.80 -14.42
N LEU A 7 10.77 -4.45 -13.46
CA LEU A 7 11.06 -4.28 -12.04
C LEU A 7 12.48 -4.72 -11.70
N GLY A 8 12.91 -5.88 -12.22
CA GLY A 8 14.26 -6.40 -12.00
C GLY A 8 15.36 -5.53 -12.61
N ILE A 9 15.15 -5.01 -13.84
CA ILE A 9 16.06 -4.04 -14.47
C ILE A 9 16.12 -2.77 -13.61
N GLY A 10 14.99 -2.25 -13.17
CA GLY A 10 14.93 -1.06 -12.32
C GLY A 10 15.72 -1.24 -11.03
N TYR A 11 15.53 -2.36 -10.31
CA TYR A 11 16.30 -2.65 -9.08
C TYR A 11 17.79 -2.88 -9.36
N PHE A 12 18.16 -3.43 -10.51
CA PHE A 12 19.56 -3.61 -10.86
C PHE A 12 20.27 -2.28 -11.12
N LEU A 13 19.60 -1.37 -11.84
CA LEU A 13 20.15 -0.05 -12.19
C LEU A 13 20.11 0.94 -11.02
N TYR A 14 19.14 0.83 -10.12
CA TYR A 14 18.88 1.81 -9.06
C TYR A 14 20.12 2.14 -8.19
N PRO A 15 20.93 1.16 -7.72
CA PRO A 15 22.12 1.45 -6.93
C PRO A 15 23.30 2.00 -7.75
N LEU A 16 23.20 2.01 -9.08
CA LEU A 16 24.25 2.52 -9.98
C LEU A 16 24.05 4.00 -10.31
N ALA A 17 22.96 4.62 -9.85
CA ALA A 17 22.68 6.03 -10.12
C ALA A 17 23.76 6.92 -9.55
N GLY A 18 24.39 7.73 -10.41
CA GLY A 18 25.39 8.71 -10.04
C GLY A 18 24.82 10.08 -9.68
N ASP A 19 23.60 10.37 -10.13
CA ASP A 19 22.89 11.62 -9.86
C ASP A 19 21.40 11.42 -9.61
N SER A 20 20.72 12.49 -9.19
CA SER A 20 19.28 12.49 -8.92
C SER A 20 18.44 12.22 -10.17
N THR A 21 18.91 12.60 -11.36
CA THR A 21 18.20 12.42 -12.62
C THR A 21 18.17 10.94 -13.01
N GLU A 22 19.32 10.27 -12.95
CA GLU A 22 19.43 8.83 -13.19
C GLU A 22 18.58 8.03 -12.19
N LEU A 23 18.61 8.42 -10.92
CA LEU A 23 17.81 7.81 -9.87
C LEU A 23 16.31 7.90 -10.18
N ILE A 24 15.82 9.05 -10.65
CA ILE A 24 14.42 9.23 -11.08
C ILE A 24 14.11 8.33 -12.29
N ILE A 25 14.99 8.30 -13.30
CA ILE A 25 14.80 7.46 -14.49
C ILE A 25 14.69 5.97 -14.10
N PHE A 26 15.61 5.49 -13.28
CA PHE A 26 15.60 4.09 -12.84
C PHE A 26 14.37 3.78 -11.99
N ARG A 27 13.90 4.75 -11.19
CA ARG A 27 12.65 4.64 -10.43
C ARG A 27 11.42 4.49 -11.32
N VAL A 28 11.42 5.08 -12.53
CA VAL A 28 10.33 4.90 -13.50
C VAL A 28 10.23 3.44 -13.96
N PHE A 29 11.34 2.74 -14.19
CA PHE A 29 11.31 1.30 -14.54
C PHE A 29 10.70 0.47 -13.40
N ILE A 30 11.07 0.77 -12.15
CA ILE A 30 10.49 0.13 -10.96
C ILE A 30 8.98 0.38 -10.91
N ALA A 31 8.56 1.65 -11.08
CA ALA A 31 7.16 2.04 -11.02
C ALA A 31 6.32 1.36 -12.12
N LEU A 32 6.82 1.34 -13.36
CA LEU A 32 6.16 0.65 -14.49
C LEU A 32 6.05 -0.86 -14.23
N GLY A 33 7.12 -1.47 -13.73
CA GLY A 33 7.12 -2.88 -13.37
C GLY A 33 6.10 -3.20 -12.28
N CYS A 34 6.05 -2.40 -11.21
CA CYS A 34 5.05 -2.51 -10.15
C CYS A 34 3.62 -2.33 -10.67
N ALA A 35 3.36 -1.30 -11.48
CA ALA A 35 2.04 -1.04 -12.05
C ALA A 35 1.54 -2.22 -12.91
N CYS A 36 2.41 -2.76 -13.77
CA CYS A 36 2.09 -3.93 -14.57
C CYS A 36 1.75 -5.15 -13.69
N ASN A 37 2.54 -5.41 -12.65
CA ASN A 37 2.36 -6.56 -11.79
C ASN A 37 1.09 -6.45 -10.93
N THR A 38 0.81 -5.27 -10.39
CA THR A 38 -0.39 -5.01 -9.56
C THR A 38 -1.68 -5.28 -10.31
N VAL A 39 -1.73 -5.01 -11.62
CA VAL A 39 -2.91 -5.26 -12.46
C VAL A 39 -2.93 -6.69 -13.00
N MET A 40 -1.79 -7.18 -13.49
CA MET A 40 -1.74 -8.45 -14.23
C MET A 40 -1.76 -9.68 -13.32
N LEU A 41 -1.18 -9.63 -12.11
CA LEU A 41 -1.17 -10.79 -11.22
C LEU A 41 -2.57 -11.23 -10.78
N PRO A 42 -3.44 -10.34 -10.25
CA PRO A 42 -4.81 -10.71 -9.89
C PRO A 42 -5.62 -11.15 -11.11
N THR A 43 -5.43 -10.51 -12.27
CA THR A 43 -6.12 -10.86 -13.51
C THR A 43 -5.75 -12.29 -13.93
N THR A 44 -4.46 -12.57 -14.01
CA THR A 44 -3.95 -13.90 -14.38
C THR A 44 -4.42 -14.97 -13.39
N ALA A 45 -4.36 -14.69 -12.09
CA ALA A 45 -4.83 -15.63 -11.07
C ALA A 45 -6.32 -15.96 -11.23
N ASN A 46 -7.15 -14.96 -11.54
CA ASN A 46 -8.57 -15.17 -11.80
C ASN A 46 -8.86 -15.99 -13.07
N ASP A 47 -8.01 -15.92 -14.10
CA ASP A 47 -8.16 -16.67 -15.35
C ASP A 47 -7.93 -18.18 -15.17
N TYR A 48 -7.22 -18.59 -14.12
CA TYR A 48 -6.92 -20.00 -13.85
C TYR A 48 -7.96 -20.71 -12.98
N VAL A 49 -8.96 -20.01 -12.45
CA VAL A 49 -9.83 -20.53 -11.40
C VAL A 49 -11.31 -20.46 -11.78
N HIS A 50 -12.05 -21.54 -11.54
CA HIS A 50 -13.50 -21.57 -11.68
C HIS A 50 -14.19 -20.69 -10.62
N GLU A 51 -15.35 -20.14 -10.94
CA GLU A 51 -16.12 -19.26 -10.02
C GLU A 51 -16.37 -19.89 -8.64
N SER A 52 -16.63 -21.21 -8.59
CA SER A 52 -16.86 -21.94 -7.33
C SER A 52 -15.64 -21.98 -6.38
N THR A 53 -14.41 -21.79 -6.90
CA THR A 53 -13.17 -21.83 -6.11
C THR A 53 -12.48 -20.47 -5.97
N ARG A 54 -13.10 -19.40 -6.51
CA ARG A 54 -12.56 -18.04 -6.50
C ARG A 54 -12.30 -17.51 -5.10
N GLY A 55 -13.19 -17.81 -4.15
CA GLY A 55 -13.01 -17.42 -2.74
C GLY A 55 -11.77 -18.08 -2.11
N LYS A 56 -11.52 -19.36 -2.41
CA LYS A 56 -10.32 -20.06 -1.94
C LYS A 56 -9.04 -19.46 -2.54
N LEU A 57 -9.06 -19.08 -3.80
CA LEU A 57 -7.92 -18.41 -4.45
C LEU A 57 -7.59 -17.10 -3.76
N ILE A 58 -8.59 -16.25 -3.53
CA ILE A 58 -8.40 -14.94 -2.87
C ILE A 58 -7.81 -15.14 -1.47
N ALA A 59 -8.36 -16.06 -0.67
CA ALA A 59 -7.85 -16.37 0.66
C ALA A 59 -6.40 -16.87 0.61
N THR A 60 -6.08 -17.83 -0.28
CA THR A 60 -4.73 -18.37 -0.45
C THR A 60 -3.75 -17.28 -0.88
N THR A 61 -4.13 -16.42 -1.82
CA THR A 61 -3.28 -15.32 -2.30
C THR A 61 -3.00 -14.30 -1.19
N SER A 62 -3.99 -14.00 -0.35
CA SER A 62 -3.82 -13.10 0.80
C SER A 62 -2.87 -13.69 1.84
N ILE A 63 -3.00 -14.98 2.15
CA ILE A 63 -2.08 -15.68 3.06
C ILE A 63 -0.65 -15.69 2.49
N MET A 64 -0.49 -16.03 1.21
CA MET A 64 0.81 -16.04 0.55
C MET A 64 1.44 -14.65 0.50
N ASN A 65 0.65 -13.60 0.29
CA ASN A 65 1.12 -12.21 0.35
C ASN A 65 1.64 -11.86 1.75
N GLY A 66 0.88 -12.17 2.80
CA GLY A 66 1.30 -11.92 4.18
C GLY A 66 2.57 -12.68 4.55
N LEU A 67 2.62 -13.99 4.26
CA LEU A 67 3.81 -14.82 4.50
C LEU A 67 5.01 -14.33 3.69
N GLY A 68 4.80 -14.00 2.41
CA GLY A 68 5.84 -13.48 1.53
C GLY A 68 6.42 -12.17 2.07
N LEU A 69 5.58 -11.25 2.53
CA LEU A 69 6.00 -9.99 3.13
C LEU A 69 6.89 -10.22 4.36
N VAL A 70 6.45 -11.05 5.30
CA VAL A 70 7.21 -11.36 6.54
C VAL A 70 8.54 -12.02 6.22
N LEU A 71 8.56 -13.00 5.31
CA LEU A 71 9.78 -13.70 4.91
C LEU A 71 10.76 -12.77 4.21
N ILE A 72 10.28 -11.97 3.25
CA ILE A 72 11.13 -11.06 2.47
C ILE A 72 11.71 -9.98 3.38
N ILE A 73 10.87 -9.26 4.11
CA ILE A 73 11.34 -8.19 5.00
C ILE A 73 12.26 -8.77 6.08
N GLY A 74 11.89 -9.89 6.70
CA GLY A 74 12.70 -10.56 7.73
C GLY A 74 14.07 -11.00 7.24
N SER A 75 14.18 -11.45 5.97
CA SER A 75 15.45 -11.86 5.37
C SER A 75 16.27 -10.67 4.90
N PHE A 76 15.65 -9.75 4.15
CA PHE A 76 16.34 -8.59 3.57
C PHE A 76 16.83 -7.60 4.63
N ARG A 77 16.16 -7.51 5.77
CA ARG A 77 16.61 -6.70 6.92
C ARG A 77 18.01 -7.07 7.40
N ARG A 78 18.39 -8.35 7.29
CA ARG A 78 19.67 -8.85 7.77
C ARG A 78 20.79 -8.77 6.74
N LEU A 79 20.47 -8.59 5.46
CA LEU A 79 21.48 -8.60 4.39
C LEU A 79 22.51 -7.48 4.50
N PRO A 80 22.14 -6.21 4.77
CA PRO A 80 23.15 -5.16 4.92
C PRO A 80 24.13 -5.45 6.05
N GLU A 81 23.64 -5.90 7.22
CA GLU A 81 24.47 -6.29 8.36
C GLU A 81 25.39 -7.47 8.01
N TYR A 82 24.89 -8.47 7.30
CA TYR A 82 25.67 -9.60 6.84
C TYR A 82 26.84 -9.16 5.93
N PHE A 83 26.58 -8.29 4.96
CA PHE A 83 27.62 -7.79 4.05
C PHE A 83 28.65 -6.90 4.77
N VAL A 84 28.21 -6.06 5.71
CA VAL A 84 29.14 -5.26 6.54
C VAL A 84 30.04 -6.17 7.38
N ASN A 85 29.51 -7.24 7.96
CA ASN A 85 30.28 -8.21 8.73
C ASN A 85 31.28 -9.01 7.86
N GLN A 86 31.07 -9.08 6.54
CA GLN A 86 32.03 -9.64 5.57
C GLN A 86 33.14 -8.65 5.17
N GLY A 87 33.13 -7.43 5.72
CA GLY A 87 34.15 -6.40 5.47
C GLY A 87 33.81 -5.44 4.32
N TYR A 88 32.58 -5.48 3.78
CA TYR A 88 32.17 -4.52 2.76
C TYR A 88 31.75 -3.19 3.39
N ASP A 89 32.02 -2.09 2.67
CA ASP A 89 31.55 -0.77 3.07
C ASP A 89 30.01 -0.69 3.12
N SER A 90 29.49 0.21 3.94
CA SER A 90 28.03 0.41 4.14
C SER A 90 27.28 0.69 2.84
N ALA A 91 27.88 1.48 1.91
CA ALA A 91 27.27 1.79 0.61
C ALA A 91 27.20 0.55 -0.29
N LEU A 92 28.29 -0.22 -0.38
CA LEU A 92 28.35 -1.47 -1.14
C LEU A 92 27.40 -2.52 -0.56
N SER A 93 27.29 -2.60 0.76
CA SER A 93 26.36 -3.51 1.43
C SER A 93 24.91 -3.22 1.07
N GLY A 94 24.54 -1.94 0.95
CA GLY A 94 23.25 -1.50 0.44
C GLY A 94 23.01 -1.90 -1.02
N GLN A 95 24.01 -1.69 -1.90
CA GLN A 95 23.96 -2.09 -3.31
C GLN A 95 23.74 -3.59 -3.47
N TYR A 96 24.51 -4.42 -2.77
CA TYR A 96 24.37 -5.87 -2.83
C TYR A 96 23.00 -6.33 -2.34
N THR A 97 22.45 -5.70 -1.33
CA THR A 97 21.09 -5.99 -0.85
C THR A 97 20.04 -5.73 -1.94
N ILE A 98 20.13 -4.60 -2.65
CA ILE A 98 19.20 -4.29 -3.75
C ILE A 98 19.41 -5.25 -4.93
N TRP A 99 20.64 -5.64 -5.23
CA TRP A 99 20.92 -6.62 -6.28
C TRP A 99 20.41 -8.03 -5.95
N CYS A 100 20.42 -8.42 -4.66
CA CYS A 100 19.74 -9.65 -4.22
C CYS A 100 18.22 -9.57 -4.50
N ALA A 101 17.59 -8.41 -4.27
CA ALA A 101 16.19 -8.20 -4.63
C ALA A 101 15.97 -8.27 -6.15
N ALA A 102 16.84 -7.65 -6.95
CA ALA A 102 16.80 -7.73 -8.41
C ALA A 102 16.87 -9.18 -8.90
N ALA A 103 17.83 -9.94 -8.39
CA ALA A 103 18.01 -11.35 -8.73
C ALA A 103 16.77 -12.17 -8.40
N MET A 104 16.18 -12.00 -7.21
CA MET A 104 14.96 -12.69 -6.80
C MET A 104 13.79 -12.37 -7.73
N VAL A 105 13.59 -11.09 -8.10
CA VAL A 105 12.53 -10.66 -9.02
C VAL A 105 12.72 -11.26 -10.42
N LEU A 106 13.95 -11.36 -10.92
CA LEU A 106 14.26 -11.97 -12.22
C LEU A 106 14.05 -13.49 -12.19
N ILE A 107 14.38 -14.16 -11.09
CA ILE A 107 14.07 -15.58 -10.90
C ILE A 107 12.55 -15.82 -10.95
N VAL A 108 11.77 -15.03 -10.23
CA VAL A 108 10.29 -15.08 -10.26
C VAL A 108 9.78 -14.84 -11.69
N SER A 109 10.35 -13.85 -12.40
CA SER A 109 10.00 -13.58 -13.80
C SER A 109 10.20 -14.80 -14.69
N THR A 110 11.34 -15.49 -14.53
CA THR A 110 11.69 -16.70 -15.30
C THR A 110 10.73 -17.84 -14.98
N ILE A 111 10.42 -18.05 -13.69
CA ILE A 111 9.45 -19.08 -13.28
C ILE A 111 8.06 -18.80 -13.89
N LEU A 112 7.60 -17.57 -13.87
CA LEU A 112 6.32 -17.21 -14.48
C LEU A 112 6.35 -17.34 -16.01
N PHE A 113 7.45 -16.98 -16.65
CA PHE A 113 7.58 -17.10 -18.11
C PHE A 113 7.54 -18.56 -18.57
N THR A 114 8.13 -19.47 -17.82
CA THR A 114 8.21 -20.90 -18.16
C THR A 114 6.95 -21.67 -17.80
N ASN A 115 6.28 -21.32 -16.70
CA ASN A 115 5.18 -22.12 -16.15
C ASN A 115 3.78 -21.58 -16.48
N LEU A 116 3.63 -20.31 -16.90
CA LEU A 116 2.33 -19.79 -17.31
C LEU A 116 1.93 -20.33 -18.68
N LYS A 117 0.69 -20.82 -18.79
CA LYS A 117 0.12 -21.26 -20.05
C LYS A 117 0.13 -20.13 -21.08
N LYS A 118 0.68 -20.40 -22.26
CA LYS A 118 0.63 -19.47 -23.39
C LYS A 118 -0.78 -19.51 -24.00
N GLY A 119 -1.49 -18.41 -24.01
CA GLY A 119 -2.81 -18.27 -24.62
C GLY A 119 -3.37 -16.85 -24.45
N ALA A 120 -4.18 -16.42 -25.42
CA ALA A 120 -4.98 -15.23 -25.27
C ALA A 120 -6.28 -15.56 -24.53
N PRO A 121 -6.79 -14.69 -23.65
CA PRO A 121 -8.13 -14.87 -23.08
C PRO A 121 -9.16 -14.96 -24.19
N ALA A 122 -10.08 -15.91 -24.07
CA ALA A 122 -11.02 -16.30 -25.12
C ALA A 122 -12.03 -15.21 -25.54
N GLN A 123 -12.11 -14.08 -24.86
CA GLN A 123 -12.97 -12.97 -25.23
C GLN A 123 -12.27 -11.62 -25.02
N VAL A 124 -11.71 -11.09 -26.09
CA VAL A 124 -11.43 -9.66 -26.19
C VAL A 124 -12.74 -8.95 -26.50
N THR A 125 -13.52 -8.60 -25.47
CA THR A 125 -14.61 -7.63 -25.62
C THR A 125 -14.02 -6.35 -26.20
N LYS A 126 -14.69 -5.77 -27.20
CA LYS A 126 -14.27 -4.55 -27.93
C LYS A 126 -13.63 -3.55 -26.97
N LYS A 127 -12.34 -3.23 -27.22
CA LYS A 127 -11.60 -2.23 -26.47
C LYS A 127 -12.32 -0.88 -26.59
N GLY A 128 -13.02 -0.46 -25.53
CA GLY A 128 -13.47 0.92 -25.39
C GLY A 128 -12.25 1.85 -25.39
N SER A 129 -12.36 3.05 -25.90
CA SER A 129 -11.29 4.05 -25.81
C SER A 129 -10.97 4.30 -24.34
N TYR A 130 -9.68 4.49 -24.01
CA TYR A 130 -9.24 4.83 -22.64
C TYR A 130 -9.98 6.05 -22.09
N PHE A 131 -10.21 7.06 -22.93
CA PHE A 131 -10.97 8.25 -22.56
C PHE A 131 -12.44 7.96 -22.24
N SER A 132 -13.08 7.01 -22.94
CA SER A 132 -14.46 6.63 -22.63
C SER A 132 -14.55 5.89 -21.29
N THR A 133 -13.56 5.09 -20.96
CA THR A 133 -13.47 4.39 -19.67
C THR A 133 -13.29 5.39 -18.51
N LEU A 134 -12.43 6.39 -18.71
CA LEU A 134 -12.21 7.45 -17.73
C LEU A 134 -13.47 8.30 -17.54
N ALA A 135 -14.14 8.66 -18.64
CA ALA A 135 -15.40 9.41 -18.61
C ALA A 135 -16.50 8.66 -17.84
N ILE A 136 -16.58 7.33 -17.97
CA ILE A 136 -17.51 6.51 -17.19
C ILE A 136 -17.16 6.60 -15.69
N ALA A 137 -15.90 6.44 -15.32
CA ALA A 137 -15.45 6.53 -13.93
C ALA A 137 -15.85 7.87 -13.28
N PHE A 138 -15.59 8.98 -13.97
CA PHE A 138 -15.95 10.32 -13.47
C PHE A 138 -17.47 10.55 -13.45
N ARG A 139 -18.21 10.01 -14.41
CA ARG A 139 -19.67 10.13 -14.41
C ARG A 139 -20.30 9.39 -13.23
N GLU A 140 -19.79 8.21 -12.90
CA GLU A 140 -20.27 7.41 -11.77
C GLU A 140 -19.92 8.04 -10.40
N ALA A 141 -18.98 8.98 -10.34
CA ALA A 141 -18.70 9.78 -9.14
C ALA A 141 -19.88 10.68 -8.72
N LYS A 142 -20.93 10.83 -9.56
CA LYS A 142 -22.21 11.45 -9.16
C LYS A 142 -22.96 10.63 -8.12
N ASN A 143 -22.71 9.32 -8.04
CA ASN A 143 -23.22 8.49 -6.96
C ASN A 143 -22.43 8.79 -5.68
N PRO A 144 -23.09 9.24 -4.59
CA PRO A 144 -22.40 9.63 -3.35
C PRO A 144 -21.55 8.52 -2.75
N ARG A 145 -21.98 7.25 -2.86
CA ARG A 145 -21.20 6.10 -2.37
C ARG A 145 -19.94 5.86 -3.20
N VAL A 146 -19.99 6.09 -4.51
CA VAL A 146 -18.83 6.01 -5.40
C VAL A 146 -17.87 7.17 -5.14
N ALA A 147 -18.38 8.38 -4.97
CA ALA A 147 -17.60 9.56 -4.63
C ALA A 147 -16.86 9.36 -3.29
N LEU A 148 -17.58 8.89 -2.26
CA LEU A 148 -16.99 8.57 -0.95
C LEU A 148 -15.92 7.48 -1.09
N ALA A 149 -16.15 6.46 -1.91
CA ALA A 149 -15.16 5.42 -2.13
C ALA A 149 -13.90 5.93 -2.85
N TYR A 150 -14.03 6.88 -3.79
CA TYR A 150 -12.88 7.51 -4.45
C TYR A 150 -12.04 8.34 -3.46
N THR A 151 -12.70 9.15 -2.62
CA THR A 151 -12.00 9.89 -1.56
C THR A 151 -11.35 8.95 -0.54
N ALA A 152 -12.03 7.85 -0.20
CA ALA A 152 -11.46 6.79 0.63
C ALA A 152 -10.24 6.12 -0.04
N GLY A 153 -10.25 5.97 -1.36
CA GLY A 153 -9.10 5.48 -2.12
C GLY A 153 -7.90 6.41 -2.03
N VAL A 154 -8.11 7.74 -2.09
CA VAL A 154 -7.06 8.75 -1.91
C VAL A 154 -6.43 8.60 -0.52
N VAL A 155 -7.25 8.58 0.53
CA VAL A 155 -6.77 8.57 1.92
C VAL A 155 -6.11 7.23 2.25
N SER A 156 -6.76 6.09 1.99
CA SER A 156 -6.23 4.78 2.36
C SER A 156 -4.94 4.38 1.62
N ARG A 157 -4.76 4.87 0.38
CA ARG A 157 -3.49 4.68 -0.34
C ARG A 157 -2.41 5.66 0.14
N GLY A 158 -2.81 6.84 0.58
CA GLY A 158 -1.94 7.78 1.28
C GLY A 158 -1.42 7.19 2.60
N ASP A 159 -2.29 6.56 3.38
CA ASP A 159 -1.95 5.86 4.62
C ASP A 159 -0.82 4.86 4.41
N LEU A 160 -0.94 3.96 3.40
CA LEU A 160 0.10 3.00 3.03
C LEU A 160 1.44 3.69 2.69
N SER A 161 1.38 4.85 2.03
CA SER A 161 2.59 5.61 1.66
C SER A 161 3.27 6.22 2.88
N VAL A 162 2.52 6.77 3.84
CA VAL A 162 3.07 7.33 5.08
C VAL A 162 3.78 6.25 5.89
N VAL A 163 3.13 5.11 6.08
CA VAL A 163 3.70 4.01 6.88
C VAL A 163 4.97 3.46 6.24
N SER A 164 4.93 3.20 4.94
CA SER A 164 6.07 2.57 4.25
C SER A 164 7.27 3.52 4.09
N THR A 165 7.05 4.82 4.02
CA THR A 165 8.10 5.81 3.75
C THR A 165 8.50 6.56 5.00
N PHE A 166 7.57 7.35 5.58
CA PHE A 166 7.91 8.29 6.65
C PHE A 166 8.09 7.63 8.00
N PHE A 167 7.38 6.54 8.31
CA PHE A 167 7.53 5.84 9.58
C PHE A 167 8.92 5.25 9.74
N SER A 168 9.40 4.51 8.74
CA SER A 168 10.74 3.96 8.76
C SER A 168 11.82 5.03 8.73
N LEU A 169 11.61 6.11 7.96
CA LEU A 169 12.55 7.22 7.86
C LEU A 169 12.67 8.00 9.18
N TRP A 170 11.54 8.30 9.83
CA TRP A 170 11.53 8.93 11.14
C TRP A 170 12.33 8.14 12.18
N LEU A 171 11.98 6.86 12.34
CA LEU A 171 12.66 5.98 13.28
C LEU A 171 14.17 5.82 12.99
N PHE A 172 14.53 5.75 11.71
CA PHE A 172 15.92 5.68 11.30
C PHE A 172 16.68 6.97 11.66
N ASN A 173 16.13 8.12 11.32
CA ASN A 173 16.76 9.42 11.61
C ASN A 173 16.88 9.66 13.11
N GLU A 174 15.86 9.32 13.89
CA GLU A 174 15.87 9.46 15.35
C GLU A 174 16.93 8.56 15.99
N ALA A 175 17.03 7.30 15.54
CA ALA A 175 18.07 6.38 16.01
C ALA A 175 19.48 6.89 15.68
N ILE A 176 19.70 7.49 14.50
CA ILE A 176 20.97 8.12 14.14
C ILE A 176 21.27 9.34 15.02
N SER A 177 20.26 10.15 15.37
CA SER A 177 20.43 11.31 16.26
C SER A 177 20.84 10.92 17.69
N MET A 178 20.57 9.66 18.08
CA MET A 178 20.97 9.04 19.36
C MET A 178 22.31 8.28 19.26
N ASP A 179 23.16 8.60 18.29
CA ASP A 179 24.48 7.98 18.06
C ASP A 179 24.45 6.47 17.75
N MET A 180 23.32 5.92 17.35
CA MET A 180 23.27 4.53 16.91
C MET A 180 23.96 4.36 15.54
N SER A 181 24.61 3.21 15.34
CA SER A 181 25.18 2.89 14.04
C SER A 181 24.08 2.78 12.96
N ARG A 182 24.42 3.04 11.70
CA ARG A 182 23.47 2.91 10.57
C ARG A 182 22.80 1.55 10.49
N ALA A 183 23.55 0.48 10.81
CA ALA A 183 23.01 -0.88 10.79
C ALA A 183 21.97 -1.09 11.91
N GLU A 184 22.24 -0.60 13.11
CA GLU A 184 21.31 -0.66 14.25
C GLU A 184 20.07 0.18 13.98
N ALA A 185 20.22 1.42 13.49
CA ALA A 185 19.12 2.30 13.13
C ALA A 185 18.20 1.66 12.04
N PHE A 186 18.81 1.03 11.04
CA PHE A 186 18.06 0.30 10.02
C PHE A 186 17.32 -0.91 10.59
N LYS A 187 17.95 -1.67 11.47
CA LYS A 187 17.35 -2.82 12.15
C LYS A 187 16.18 -2.42 13.03
N LEU A 188 16.30 -1.31 13.75
CA LEU A 188 15.25 -0.75 14.60
C LEU A 188 14.06 -0.31 13.76
N SER A 189 14.27 0.57 12.78
CA SER A 189 13.22 1.13 11.93
C SER A 189 12.46 0.04 11.17
N THR A 190 13.16 -0.92 10.58
CA THR A 190 12.56 -2.07 9.90
C THR A 190 11.84 -3.00 10.89
N GLY A 191 12.35 -3.13 12.12
CA GLY A 191 11.70 -3.90 13.19
C GLY A 191 10.32 -3.37 13.52
N PHE A 192 10.17 -2.07 13.70
CA PHE A 192 8.87 -1.42 13.93
C PHE A 192 7.94 -1.52 12.71
N TYR A 193 8.48 -1.39 11.49
CA TYR A 193 7.67 -1.58 10.28
C TYR A 193 7.11 -3.01 10.19
N VAL A 194 7.93 -4.04 10.48
CA VAL A 194 7.46 -5.43 10.55
C VAL A 194 6.40 -5.60 11.62
N MET A 195 6.53 -4.92 12.76
CA MET A 195 5.54 -4.97 13.82
C MET A 195 4.20 -4.36 13.38
N VAL A 196 4.20 -3.20 12.69
CA VAL A 196 2.99 -2.62 12.08
C VAL A 196 2.32 -3.64 11.15
N GLN A 197 3.07 -4.27 10.27
CA GLN A 197 2.55 -5.28 9.35
C GLN A 197 2.07 -6.56 10.07
N ALA A 198 2.70 -6.93 11.19
CA ALA A 198 2.26 -8.06 12.00
C ALA A 198 0.89 -7.81 12.65
N PHE A 199 0.57 -6.58 13.05
CA PHE A 199 -0.77 -6.20 13.53
C PHE A 199 -1.79 -6.04 12.39
N ALA A 200 -1.37 -5.71 11.19
CA ALA A 200 -2.25 -5.66 10.02
C ALA A 200 -2.83 -7.03 9.66
N ILE A 201 -2.10 -8.13 9.89
CA ILE A 201 -2.58 -9.50 9.57
C ILE A 201 -3.84 -9.89 10.38
N PRO A 202 -3.83 -9.91 11.73
CA PRO A 202 -5.04 -10.17 12.50
C PRO A 202 -6.10 -9.09 12.27
N GLY A 203 -5.70 -7.83 12.02
CA GLY A 203 -6.61 -6.76 11.64
C GLY A 203 -7.40 -7.08 10.37
N ALA A 204 -6.76 -7.62 9.34
CA ALA A 204 -7.44 -8.04 8.11
C ALA A 204 -8.49 -9.13 8.37
N VAL A 205 -8.21 -10.06 9.29
CA VAL A 205 -9.17 -11.09 9.69
C VAL A 205 -10.35 -10.46 10.45
N LEU A 206 -10.07 -9.61 11.42
CA LEU A 206 -11.10 -8.96 12.24
C LEU A 206 -12.04 -8.11 11.38
N ILE A 207 -11.53 -7.26 10.50
CA ILE A 207 -12.38 -6.42 9.66
C ILE A 207 -13.25 -7.23 8.70
N ASN A 208 -12.76 -8.35 8.17
CA ASN A 208 -13.54 -9.21 7.30
C ASN A 208 -14.73 -9.86 8.01
N PHE A 209 -14.61 -10.22 9.29
CA PHE A 209 -15.75 -10.71 10.08
C PHE A 209 -16.80 -9.64 10.35
N PHE A 210 -16.37 -8.39 10.40
CA PHE A 210 -17.23 -7.26 10.73
C PHE A 210 -17.89 -6.64 9.49
N ILE A 211 -17.13 -6.51 8.39
CA ILE A 211 -17.53 -5.76 7.20
C ILE A 211 -18.77 -6.30 6.51
N ASP A 212 -19.04 -7.62 6.63
CA ASP A 212 -20.21 -8.26 6.04
C ASP A 212 -21.49 -8.11 6.89
N LYS A 213 -21.37 -7.67 8.15
CA LYS A 213 -22.47 -7.57 9.12
C LYS A 213 -23.08 -6.17 9.20
N VAL A 214 -22.40 -5.17 8.63
CA VAL A 214 -22.80 -3.76 8.69
C VAL A 214 -22.85 -3.15 7.30
N ASP A 215 -23.53 -1.99 7.16
CA ASP A 215 -23.47 -1.22 5.91
C ASP A 215 -22.02 -0.83 5.60
N ARG A 216 -21.65 -0.91 4.30
CA ARG A 216 -20.28 -0.66 3.85
C ARG A 216 -19.78 0.76 4.15
N VAL A 217 -20.68 1.75 4.19
CA VAL A 217 -20.34 3.12 4.57
C VAL A 217 -20.08 3.21 6.07
N MET A 218 -20.86 2.48 6.89
CA MET A 218 -20.61 2.39 8.33
C MET A 218 -19.28 1.68 8.64
N ALA A 219 -18.99 0.58 7.93
CA ALA A 219 -17.72 -0.11 8.07
C ALA A 219 -16.54 0.81 7.74
N LEU A 220 -16.66 1.61 6.66
CA LEU A 220 -15.68 2.63 6.30
C LEU A 220 -15.54 3.69 7.41
N ALA A 221 -16.66 4.22 7.94
CA ALA A 221 -16.62 5.22 9.01
C ALA A 221 -15.85 4.72 10.23
N ILE A 222 -16.13 3.50 10.68
CA ILE A 222 -15.43 2.90 11.83
C ILE A 222 -13.93 2.72 11.51
N ALA A 223 -13.61 2.23 10.33
CA ALA A 223 -12.24 2.02 9.88
C ALA A 223 -11.44 3.34 9.86
N MET A 224 -12.03 4.41 9.31
CA MET A 224 -11.40 5.73 9.27
C MET A 224 -11.26 6.35 10.67
N GLY A 225 -12.19 6.07 11.58
CA GLY A 225 -12.09 6.48 12.98
C GLY A 225 -10.89 5.83 13.69
N ILE A 226 -10.72 4.53 13.52
CA ILE A 226 -9.58 3.78 14.10
C ILE A 226 -8.26 4.27 13.48
N ALA A 227 -8.21 4.46 12.16
CA ALA A 227 -7.05 5.00 11.47
C ALA A 227 -6.71 6.41 11.96
N ALA A 228 -7.71 7.31 12.05
CA ALA A 228 -7.50 8.67 12.56
C ALA A 228 -6.87 8.67 13.96
N VAL A 229 -7.38 7.84 14.86
CA VAL A 229 -6.82 7.71 16.22
C VAL A 229 -5.37 7.23 16.16
N GLY A 230 -5.07 6.19 15.37
CA GLY A 230 -3.70 5.64 15.26
C GLY A 230 -2.70 6.66 14.70
N TYR A 231 -3.05 7.34 13.61
CA TYR A 231 -2.20 8.34 12.99
C TYR A 231 -2.01 9.58 13.86
N LEU A 232 -3.07 10.11 14.46
CA LEU A 232 -2.97 11.27 15.37
C LEU A 232 -2.19 10.93 16.63
N TYR A 233 -2.37 9.71 17.17
CA TYR A 233 -1.63 9.27 18.35
C TYR A 233 -0.11 9.30 18.13
N LEU A 234 0.37 8.87 16.95
CA LEU A 234 1.79 8.95 16.60
C LEU A 234 2.32 10.39 16.54
N GLY A 235 1.46 11.35 16.22
CA GLY A 235 1.82 12.77 16.22
C GLY A 235 2.23 13.34 17.58
N PHE A 236 1.92 12.61 18.67
CA PHE A 236 2.19 13.04 20.06
C PHE A 236 3.27 12.18 20.75
N ILE A 237 3.95 11.31 20.02
CA ILE A 237 5.03 10.48 20.57
C ILE A 237 6.36 11.21 20.39
N ASP A 238 7.00 11.54 21.52
CA ASP A 238 8.30 12.23 21.54
C ASP A 238 9.47 11.24 21.64
N ASP A 239 9.27 10.06 22.26
CA ASP A 239 10.31 9.05 22.46
C ASP A 239 9.97 7.74 21.74
N ILE A 240 10.79 7.39 20.74
CA ILE A 240 10.65 6.17 19.94
C ILE A 240 10.89 4.88 20.72
N PHE A 241 11.55 4.94 21.86
CA PHE A 241 11.79 3.78 22.75
C PHE A 241 10.72 3.60 23.82
N SER A 242 9.77 4.55 23.90
CA SER A 242 8.69 4.49 24.88
C SER A 242 7.74 3.30 24.60
N PRO A 243 7.11 2.72 25.64
CA PRO A 243 6.04 1.72 25.44
C PRO A 243 4.89 2.22 24.58
N GLN A 244 4.67 3.53 24.53
CA GLN A 244 3.66 4.20 23.71
C GLN A 244 3.89 3.97 22.22
N MET A 245 5.15 3.86 21.78
CA MET A 245 5.51 3.60 20.39
C MET A 245 5.02 2.22 19.91
N TYR A 246 5.11 1.20 20.77
CA TYR A 246 4.60 -0.14 20.44
C TYR A 246 3.08 -0.14 20.30
N PHE A 247 2.38 0.61 21.16
CA PHE A 247 0.94 0.78 21.05
C PHE A 247 0.55 1.57 19.80
N GLY A 248 1.28 2.65 19.51
CA GLY A 248 1.12 3.44 18.28
C GLY A 248 1.31 2.59 17.01
N ALA A 249 2.35 1.76 16.96
CA ALA A 249 2.60 0.86 15.84
C ALA A 249 1.47 -0.18 15.67
N ALA A 250 0.90 -0.68 16.76
CA ALA A 250 -0.24 -1.60 16.70
C ALA A 250 -1.50 -0.90 16.15
N LEU A 251 -1.83 0.29 16.64
CA LEU A 251 -2.94 1.11 16.13
C LEU A 251 -2.75 1.47 14.67
N LEU A 252 -1.53 1.80 14.27
CA LEU A 252 -1.19 2.12 12.89
C LEU A 252 -1.47 0.95 11.96
N GLY A 253 -0.99 -0.25 12.31
CA GLY A 253 -1.20 -1.46 11.50
C GLY A 253 -2.68 -1.85 11.39
N LEU A 254 -3.45 -1.73 12.48
CA LEU A 254 -4.89 -1.97 12.45
C LEU A 254 -5.62 -0.91 11.63
N GLY A 255 -5.29 0.37 11.83
CA GLY A 255 -5.93 1.48 11.12
C GLY A 255 -5.71 1.41 9.61
N GLU A 256 -4.45 1.21 9.18
CA GLU A 256 -4.05 1.09 7.77
C GLU A 256 -4.86 0.00 7.05
N ILE A 257 -4.87 -1.22 7.60
CA ILE A 257 -5.53 -2.34 6.96
C ILE A 257 -7.06 -2.21 6.97
N PHE A 258 -7.64 -1.66 8.05
CA PHE A 258 -9.07 -1.42 8.15
C PHE A 258 -9.51 -0.39 7.12
N ALA A 259 -8.80 0.73 6.98
CA ALA A 259 -9.06 1.77 6.00
C ALA A 259 -9.00 1.21 4.57
N ASN A 260 -7.95 0.45 4.24
CA ASN A 260 -7.75 -0.10 2.91
C ASN A 260 -8.84 -1.13 2.53
N ILE A 261 -9.12 -2.11 3.41
CA ILE A 261 -10.13 -3.16 3.12
C ILE A 261 -11.53 -2.54 3.03
N SER A 262 -11.88 -1.60 3.91
CA SER A 262 -13.20 -0.95 3.88
C SER A 262 -13.40 -0.10 2.64
N ALA A 263 -12.38 0.64 2.18
CA ALA A 263 -12.41 1.41 0.95
C ALA A 263 -12.63 0.52 -0.28
N ILE A 264 -11.88 -0.59 -0.38
CA ILE A 264 -12.04 -1.58 -1.46
C ILE A 264 -13.41 -2.25 -1.41
N SER A 265 -13.93 -2.55 -0.23
CA SER A 265 -15.23 -3.17 -0.07
C SER A 265 -16.36 -2.20 -0.47
N LEU A 266 -16.25 -0.93 -0.10
CA LEU A 266 -17.22 0.09 -0.49
C LEU A 266 -17.30 0.26 -2.01
N ILE A 267 -16.15 0.46 -2.68
CA ILE A 267 -16.15 0.60 -4.14
C ILE A 267 -16.65 -0.67 -4.84
N GLY A 268 -16.30 -1.85 -4.31
CA GLY A 268 -16.75 -3.13 -4.84
C GLY A 268 -18.27 -3.30 -4.82
N SER A 269 -18.95 -2.77 -3.78
CA SER A 269 -20.40 -2.82 -3.63
C SER A 269 -21.12 -1.67 -4.34
N ALA A 270 -20.52 -0.47 -4.41
CA ALA A 270 -21.11 0.72 -5.02
C ALA A 270 -20.97 0.76 -6.54
N ALA A 271 -20.01 0.01 -7.11
CA ALA A 271 -19.76 0.00 -8.54
C ALA A 271 -20.90 -0.69 -9.32
N PRO A 272 -21.54 -0.01 -10.30
CA PRO A 272 -22.63 -0.58 -11.09
C PRO A 272 -22.11 -1.74 -11.95
N ALA A 273 -22.96 -2.73 -12.21
CA ALA A 273 -22.59 -3.89 -13.03
C ALA A 273 -22.09 -3.47 -14.44
N LYS A 274 -22.78 -2.49 -15.06
CA LYS A 274 -22.33 -1.90 -16.33
C LYS A 274 -21.27 -0.84 -16.07
N GLY A 275 -20.03 -1.10 -16.47
CA GLY A 275 -18.90 -0.18 -16.27
C GLY A 275 -18.10 -0.39 -14.97
N ARG A 276 -18.34 -1.51 -14.26
CA ARG A 276 -17.66 -1.84 -12.98
C ARG A 276 -16.14 -1.72 -13.07
N GLY A 277 -15.53 -2.22 -14.16
CA GLY A 277 -14.10 -2.10 -14.37
C GLY A 277 -13.60 -0.67 -14.47
N ALA A 278 -14.38 0.23 -15.11
CA ALA A 278 -14.06 1.65 -15.19
C ALA A 278 -14.09 2.32 -13.81
N VAL A 279 -15.10 2.00 -12.99
CA VAL A 279 -15.24 2.55 -11.63
C VAL A 279 -14.12 2.05 -10.70
N ILE A 280 -13.79 0.76 -10.76
CA ILE A 280 -12.65 0.21 -9.99
C ILE A 280 -11.31 0.81 -10.48
N GLY A 281 -11.16 1.01 -11.80
CA GLY A 281 -10.02 1.72 -12.37
C GLY A 281 -9.92 3.18 -11.89
N GLY A 282 -11.06 3.87 -11.80
CA GLY A 282 -11.17 5.19 -11.19
C GLY A 282 -10.70 5.21 -9.72
N PHE A 283 -11.14 4.25 -8.91
CA PHE A 283 -10.67 4.09 -7.54
C PHE A 283 -9.15 3.94 -7.44
N SER A 284 -8.57 3.14 -8.33
CA SER A 284 -7.10 2.96 -8.38
C SER A 284 -6.38 4.23 -8.82
N PHE A 285 -6.96 5.00 -9.77
CA PHE A 285 -6.44 6.29 -10.21
C PHE A 285 -6.43 7.33 -9.09
N PHE A 286 -7.54 7.47 -8.36
CA PHE A 286 -7.62 8.36 -7.20
C PHE A 286 -6.67 7.91 -6.07
N GLY A 287 -6.51 6.60 -5.88
CA GLY A 287 -5.51 6.07 -4.94
C GLY A 287 -4.08 6.45 -5.30
N ALA A 288 -3.72 6.44 -6.60
CA ALA A 288 -2.41 6.89 -7.05
C ALA A 288 -2.20 8.40 -6.79
N ILE A 289 -3.23 9.22 -6.97
CA ILE A 289 -3.20 10.63 -6.58
C ILE A 289 -2.95 10.76 -5.07
N GLY A 290 -3.59 9.93 -4.23
CA GLY A 290 -3.36 9.90 -2.79
C GLY A 290 -1.90 9.66 -2.41
N ILE A 291 -1.27 8.65 -3.03
CA ILE A 291 0.16 8.37 -2.84
C ILE A 291 1.01 9.59 -3.22
N LEU A 292 0.73 10.20 -4.37
CA LEU A 292 1.47 11.37 -4.86
C LEU A 292 1.33 12.58 -3.92
N LEU A 293 0.10 12.88 -3.48
CA LEU A 293 -0.16 13.99 -2.56
C LEU A 293 0.55 13.79 -1.22
N VAL A 294 0.45 12.59 -0.66
CA VAL A 294 1.08 12.25 0.62
C VAL A 294 2.60 12.24 0.48
N ALA A 295 3.16 11.70 -0.59
CA ALA A 295 4.60 11.73 -0.81
C ALA A 295 5.14 13.17 -0.95
N SER A 296 4.43 14.03 -1.68
CA SER A 296 4.87 15.42 -1.94
C SER A 296 4.65 16.33 -0.74
N ILE A 297 3.41 16.38 -0.21
CA ILE A 297 3.06 17.24 0.92
C ILE A 297 3.67 16.68 2.20
N GLY A 298 3.60 15.37 2.41
CA GLY A 298 4.18 14.70 3.56
C GLY A 298 5.70 14.84 3.61
N GLY A 299 6.40 14.78 2.47
CA GLY A 299 7.82 15.05 2.40
C GLY A 299 8.15 16.48 2.83
N TRP A 300 7.42 17.46 2.29
CA TRP A 300 7.61 18.86 2.69
C TRP A 300 7.33 19.07 4.19
N LEU A 301 6.27 18.47 4.72
CA LEU A 301 5.93 18.54 6.14
C LEU A 301 7.01 17.88 7.01
N PHE A 302 7.52 16.73 6.59
CA PHE A 302 8.58 16.01 7.29
C PHE A 302 9.85 16.85 7.42
N ASP A 303 10.25 17.52 6.34
CA ASP A 303 11.48 18.30 6.30
C ASP A 303 11.36 19.68 6.97
N ASN A 304 10.18 20.32 6.98
CA ASN A 304 10.02 21.71 7.41
C ASN A 304 9.21 21.87 8.70
N VAL A 305 8.38 20.90 9.08
CA VAL A 305 7.53 20.98 10.28
C VAL A 305 8.00 19.98 11.34
N GLY A 306 8.30 18.76 10.92
CA GLY A 306 8.82 17.71 11.79
C GLY A 306 8.44 16.30 11.34
N PRO A 307 9.14 15.28 11.88
CA PRO A 307 9.02 13.90 11.41
C PRO A 307 7.65 13.28 11.68
N THR A 308 6.88 13.80 12.64
CA THR A 308 5.51 13.32 12.96
C THR A 308 4.41 14.04 12.17
N ALA A 309 4.72 15.16 11.50
CA ALA A 309 3.73 15.97 10.78
C ALA A 309 3.00 15.23 9.64
N PRO A 310 3.64 14.36 8.85
CA PRO A 310 2.95 13.54 7.84
C PRO A 310 1.86 12.64 8.43
N PHE A 311 2.09 12.08 9.63
CA PHE A 311 1.10 11.25 10.33
C PHE A 311 -0.09 12.07 10.79
N THR A 312 0.17 13.23 11.35
CA THR A 312 -0.87 14.19 11.78
C THR A 312 -1.74 14.61 10.59
N MET A 313 -1.13 14.93 9.44
CA MET A 313 -1.84 15.27 8.21
C MET A 313 -2.78 14.15 7.77
N VAL A 314 -2.29 12.91 7.72
CA VAL A 314 -3.07 11.74 7.33
C VAL A 314 -4.14 11.41 8.37
N GLY A 315 -3.85 11.58 9.66
CA GLY A 315 -4.83 11.46 10.74
C GLY A 315 -6.02 12.39 10.56
N PHE A 316 -5.78 13.66 10.23
CA PHE A 316 -6.85 14.61 9.90
C PHE A 316 -7.59 14.26 8.60
N ALA A 317 -6.92 13.73 7.59
CA ALA A 317 -7.58 13.26 6.38
C ALA A 317 -8.54 12.09 6.67
N ASN A 318 -8.12 11.13 7.50
CA ASN A 318 -8.98 10.04 7.97
C ASN A 318 -10.15 10.55 8.80
N LEU A 319 -9.95 11.53 9.67
CA LEU A 319 -11.01 12.18 10.46
C LEU A 319 -12.03 12.89 9.56
N ALA A 320 -11.57 13.63 8.56
CA ALA A 320 -12.45 14.28 7.59
C ALA A 320 -13.28 13.25 6.82
N LEU A 321 -12.67 12.13 6.42
CA LEU A 321 -13.38 11.06 5.72
C LEU A 321 -14.38 10.33 6.63
N LEU A 322 -14.07 10.14 7.91
CA LEU A 322 -15.04 9.66 8.91
C LEU A 322 -16.28 10.57 8.94
N ILE A 323 -16.08 11.89 9.01
CA ILE A 323 -17.18 12.86 9.04
C ILE A 323 -18.01 12.76 7.75
N LEU A 324 -17.38 12.70 6.57
CA LEU A 324 -18.08 12.55 5.29
C LEU A 324 -18.88 11.25 5.22
N ALA A 325 -18.34 10.13 5.72
CA ALA A 325 -19.03 8.86 5.76
C ALA A 325 -20.27 8.92 6.69
N LEU A 326 -20.14 9.53 7.86
CA LEU A 326 -21.27 9.72 8.79
C LEU A 326 -22.36 10.63 8.18
N VAL A 327 -21.97 11.75 7.56
CA VAL A 327 -22.93 12.63 6.88
C VAL A 327 -23.72 11.88 5.80
N LEU A 328 -23.04 11.06 4.99
CA LEU A 328 -23.71 10.24 3.98
C LEU A 328 -24.70 9.27 4.60
N LEU A 329 -24.31 8.56 5.67
CA LEU A 329 -25.18 7.61 6.39
C LEU A 329 -26.44 8.28 6.92
N PHE A 330 -26.33 9.45 7.55
CA PHE A 330 -27.50 10.19 8.07
C PHE A 330 -28.39 10.69 6.94
N THR A 331 -27.81 11.15 5.84
CA THR A 331 -28.57 11.64 4.68
C THR A 331 -29.35 10.50 3.99
N GLU A 332 -28.75 9.31 3.87
CA GLU A 332 -29.43 8.14 3.28
C GLU A 332 -30.52 7.60 4.20
N ARG A 333 -30.33 7.58 5.51
CA ARG A 333 -31.36 7.17 6.49
C ARG A 333 -32.57 8.13 6.48
N GLY A 334 -32.32 9.44 6.38
CA GLY A 334 -33.39 10.43 6.34
C GLY A 334 -34.25 10.40 5.04
N LYS A 335 -33.76 9.77 3.98
CA LYS A 335 -34.54 9.56 2.73
C LYS A 335 -35.42 8.31 2.74
N ASN A 336 -35.18 7.40 3.71
CA ASN A 336 -35.92 6.16 3.84
C ASN A 336 -36.99 6.21 4.96
N ILE A 337 -37.17 7.37 5.60
CA ILE A 337 -38.27 7.73 6.52
C ILE A 337 -39.20 8.67 5.79
#